data_ef48d4333915543968b2c4d02e2d79cf
#
_entry.id   ef48d4333915543968b2c4d02e2d79cf
#
_cell.length_a   1.000
_cell.length_b   1.000
_cell.length_c   1.000
_cell.angle_alpha   90.00
_cell.angle_beta   90.00
_cell.angle_gamma   90.00
#
_symmetry.space_group_name_H-M   'P 1'
#
loop_
_entity.id
_entity.type
_entity.pdbx_description
1 polymer ?
#
loop_
_entity_poly.entity_id
_entity_poly.type
_entity_poly.pdbx_seq_one_letter_code
_entity_poly.pdbx_strand_id
1 'polypeptide(L)'
;MVSLCVKSNRTNCINCLMSDISNINLDNIVFSKRNFSKYTNIIVHYKGNDISNFYNELCSCLVNCVVTCYEKMIVKNLIQLNYFYFDYDDISCIENICTALLSRSEDRQLLISDLKKNNIYISKNIFENSEFEPILKDIQSRKELLWCSILKYITTHKNINLDGVITFRLKNYISVIDNVVDFSVNQFVINREYSEFIDLLKTYINSRLSTTPLVHLIYVNGESILLDHQKNIISLTKNNLDAKYLSDISFSSNDYALNSLLTLLPQKIIIHEIDPSDDFIDTLKSIFGERISICTNCNICQTYKLLNTVHHNKI
;
A
#
# COMPACT_ATOMS: atom_id res chain seq x y z
N MET A 1 -35.67 23.53 2.19
CA MET A 1 -35.92 22.22 2.82
C MET A 1 -35.30 21.13 1.96
N VAL A 2 -34.48 20.29 2.58
CA VAL A 2 -33.87 19.10 1.96
C VAL A 2 -34.21 17.89 2.82
N SER A 3 -34.58 16.77 2.20
CA SER A 3 -34.93 15.51 2.85
C SER A 3 -33.91 14.45 2.45
N LEU A 4 -33.19 13.90 3.43
CA LEU A 4 -32.17 12.87 3.25
C LEU A 4 -32.74 11.52 3.73
N CYS A 5 -32.78 10.56 2.85
CA CYS A 5 -33.22 9.20 3.13
C CYS A 5 -32.01 8.25 3.16
N VAL A 6 -31.82 7.56 4.27
CA VAL A 6 -30.73 6.60 4.50
C VAL A 6 -31.33 5.28 4.96
N LYS A 7 -30.80 4.13 4.52
CA LYS A 7 -31.28 2.82 4.99
C LYS A 7 -31.15 2.68 6.49
N SER A 8 -32.16 2.13 7.18
CA SER A 8 -32.22 2.05 8.65
C SER A 8 -31.09 1.23 9.27
N ASN A 9 -30.54 0.25 8.54
CA ASN A 9 -29.39 -0.55 8.97
C ASN A 9 -28.04 0.18 8.89
N ARG A 10 -28.01 1.41 8.36
CA ARG A 10 -26.84 2.29 8.27
C ARG A 10 -26.70 3.20 9.49
N THR A 11 -26.73 2.65 10.70
CA THR A 11 -26.73 3.43 11.94
C THR A 11 -25.54 4.38 12.06
N ASN A 12 -24.34 3.95 11.66
CA ASN A 12 -23.14 4.79 11.69
C ASN A 12 -23.26 5.99 10.75
N CYS A 13 -23.77 5.80 9.53
CA CYS A 13 -24.00 6.89 8.58
C CYS A 13 -25.05 7.88 9.09
N ILE A 14 -26.14 7.38 9.70
CA ILE A 14 -27.19 8.21 10.28
C ILE A 14 -26.62 9.05 11.42
N ASN A 15 -25.83 8.46 12.31
CA ASN A 15 -25.21 9.16 13.44
C ASN A 15 -24.17 10.18 12.98
N CYS A 16 -23.32 9.85 12.00
CA CYS A 16 -22.39 10.76 11.39
C CYS A 16 -23.11 11.97 10.80
N LEU A 17 -24.12 11.77 9.96
CA LEU A 17 -24.90 12.85 9.36
C LEU A 17 -25.59 13.72 10.41
N MET A 18 -26.18 13.12 11.44
CA MET A 18 -26.84 13.87 12.50
C MET A 18 -25.85 14.74 13.27
N SER A 19 -24.66 14.21 13.59
CA SER A 19 -23.58 14.95 14.23
C SER A 19 -23.11 16.10 13.36
N ASP A 20 -22.81 15.85 12.09
CA ASP A 20 -22.29 16.88 11.18
C ASP A 20 -23.32 17.97 10.92
N ILE A 21 -24.60 17.62 10.70
CA ILE A 21 -25.69 18.58 10.49
C ILE A 21 -25.90 19.42 11.75
N SER A 22 -25.77 18.84 12.95
CA SER A 22 -25.91 19.60 14.21
C SER A 22 -24.78 20.60 14.44
N ASN A 23 -23.63 20.38 13.80
CA ASN A 23 -22.44 21.25 13.89
C ASN A 23 -22.39 22.33 12.79
N ILE A 24 -23.38 22.37 11.89
CA ILE A 24 -23.45 23.45 10.89
C ILE A 24 -23.64 24.80 11.58
N ASN A 25 -22.68 25.68 11.39
CA ASN A 25 -22.68 27.01 12.00
C ASN A 25 -23.45 28.02 11.12
N LEU A 26 -24.77 27.82 10.99
CA LEU A 26 -25.67 28.72 10.28
C LEU A 26 -26.89 29.02 11.16
N ASP A 27 -27.23 30.29 11.29
CA ASP A 27 -28.45 30.72 11.96
C ASP A 27 -29.69 30.22 11.18
N ASN A 28 -30.78 29.92 11.93
CA ASN A 28 -32.05 29.49 11.34
C ASN A 28 -32.06 28.12 10.61
N ILE A 29 -31.16 27.22 10.97
CA ILE A 29 -31.24 25.81 10.59
C ILE A 29 -32.06 25.04 11.63
N VAL A 30 -33.01 24.21 11.15
CA VAL A 30 -33.79 23.27 11.98
C VAL A 30 -33.75 21.92 11.27
N PHE A 31 -33.44 20.86 12.00
CA PHE A 31 -33.50 19.51 11.46
C PHE A 31 -34.32 18.57 12.33
N SER A 32 -34.88 17.55 11.70
CA SER A 32 -35.65 16.50 12.37
C SER A 32 -35.34 15.14 11.79
N LYS A 33 -35.43 14.13 12.64
CA LYS A 33 -35.22 12.71 12.28
C LYS A 33 -36.52 11.93 12.43
N ARG A 34 -36.89 11.14 11.42
CA ARG A 34 -37.99 10.21 11.44
C ARG A 34 -37.52 8.81 11.04
N ASN A 35 -37.75 7.85 11.92
CA ASN A 35 -37.39 6.45 11.65
C ASN A 35 -38.56 5.70 11.06
N PHE A 36 -38.33 4.96 9.99
CA PHE A 36 -39.24 4.02 9.36
C PHE A 36 -38.61 2.61 9.41
N SER A 37 -39.39 1.58 9.09
CA SER A 37 -38.90 0.19 9.15
C SER A 37 -37.67 -0.08 8.26
N LYS A 38 -37.65 0.49 7.07
CA LYS A 38 -36.58 0.23 6.09
C LYS A 38 -35.60 1.39 5.90
N TYR A 39 -35.95 2.59 6.32
CA TYR A 39 -35.16 3.79 6.14
C TYR A 39 -35.35 4.80 7.25
N THR A 40 -34.38 5.66 7.43
CA THR A 40 -34.46 6.85 8.30
C THR A 40 -34.44 8.08 7.41
N ASN A 41 -35.37 9.00 7.67
CA ASN A 41 -35.43 10.28 6.96
C ASN A 41 -34.95 11.40 7.88
N ILE A 42 -33.96 12.17 7.39
CA ILE A 42 -33.44 13.37 8.05
C ILE A 42 -33.89 14.56 7.21
N ILE A 43 -34.68 15.43 7.81
CA ILE A 43 -35.24 16.62 7.14
C ILE A 43 -34.50 17.83 7.69
N VAL A 44 -33.88 18.61 6.77
CA VAL A 44 -33.15 19.83 7.10
C VAL A 44 -33.87 21.01 6.52
N HIS A 45 -34.28 21.94 7.38
CA HIS A 45 -34.92 23.19 7.02
C HIS A 45 -33.95 24.34 7.26
N TYR A 46 -33.81 25.20 6.27
CA TYR A 46 -33.08 26.46 6.38
C TYR A 46 -34.04 27.63 6.08
N LYS A 47 -34.08 28.62 6.96
CA LYS A 47 -34.93 29.81 6.84
C LYS A 47 -34.13 31.11 6.65
N GLY A 48 -32.82 31.00 6.45
CA GLY A 48 -31.95 32.13 6.18
C GLY A 48 -31.92 32.55 4.69
N ASN A 49 -31.20 33.64 4.41
CA ASN A 49 -31.11 34.22 3.07
C ASN A 49 -29.97 33.64 2.24
N ASP A 50 -28.93 33.09 2.88
CA ASP A 50 -27.76 32.54 2.21
C ASP A 50 -27.95 31.06 1.85
N ILE A 51 -28.74 30.84 0.83
CA ILE A 51 -29.07 29.48 0.33
C ILE A 51 -27.82 28.78 -0.22
N SER A 52 -26.88 29.55 -0.81
CA SER A 52 -25.65 28.99 -1.37
C SER A 52 -24.77 28.38 -0.29
N ASN A 53 -24.53 29.12 0.79
CA ASN A 53 -23.75 28.64 1.92
C ASN A 53 -24.41 27.42 2.60
N PHE A 54 -25.74 27.43 2.72
CA PHE A 54 -26.49 26.28 3.23
C PHE A 54 -26.22 25.00 2.42
N TYR A 55 -26.26 25.07 1.08
CA TYR A 55 -25.97 23.90 0.25
C TYR A 55 -24.50 23.47 0.33
N ASN A 56 -23.55 24.40 0.47
CA ASN A 56 -22.15 24.09 0.66
C ASN A 56 -21.91 23.34 1.98
N GLU A 57 -22.46 23.83 3.10
CA GLU A 57 -22.36 23.19 4.39
C GLU A 57 -23.01 21.78 4.39
N LEU A 58 -24.22 21.68 3.83
CA LEU A 58 -24.89 20.37 3.71
C LEU A 58 -24.11 19.42 2.81
N CYS A 59 -23.49 19.90 1.73
CA CYS A 59 -22.63 19.12 0.85
C CYS A 59 -21.40 18.61 1.62
N SER A 60 -20.77 19.45 2.46
CA SER A 60 -19.66 19.04 3.33
C SER A 60 -20.05 17.87 4.24
N CYS A 61 -21.20 17.94 4.89
CA CYS A 61 -21.69 16.85 5.73
C CYS A 61 -21.89 15.54 4.94
N LEU A 62 -22.47 15.64 3.73
CA LEU A 62 -22.70 14.48 2.88
C LEU A 62 -21.39 13.88 2.36
N VAL A 63 -20.44 14.71 1.93
CA VAL A 63 -19.10 14.26 1.50
C VAL A 63 -18.39 13.55 2.66
N ASN A 64 -18.40 14.15 3.85
CA ASN A 64 -17.80 13.53 5.03
C ASN A 64 -18.45 12.17 5.34
N CYS A 65 -19.77 12.09 5.33
CA CYS A 65 -20.50 10.84 5.55
C CYS A 65 -20.14 9.77 4.49
N VAL A 66 -20.02 10.14 3.22
CA VAL A 66 -19.65 9.18 2.16
C VAL A 66 -18.24 8.66 2.41
N VAL A 67 -17.27 9.53 2.66
CA VAL A 67 -15.88 9.14 2.86
C VAL A 67 -15.72 8.29 4.14
N THR A 68 -16.37 8.66 5.23
CA THR A 68 -16.17 7.97 6.52
C THR A 68 -16.97 6.68 6.65
N CYS A 69 -18.18 6.62 6.07
CA CYS A 69 -19.11 5.51 6.32
C CYS A 69 -19.31 4.60 5.09
N TYR A 70 -19.25 5.15 3.87
CA TYR A 70 -19.53 4.37 2.66
C TYR A 70 -18.29 3.93 1.91
N GLU A 71 -17.17 4.66 1.98
CA GLU A 71 -15.96 4.35 1.20
C GLU A 71 -15.46 2.93 1.48
N LYS A 72 -15.36 2.53 2.75
CA LYS A 72 -14.98 1.17 3.14
C LYS A 72 -15.92 0.10 2.59
N MET A 73 -17.21 0.37 2.58
CA MET A 73 -18.21 -0.56 2.04
C MET A 73 -18.13 -0.64 0.51
N ILE A 74 -17.88 0.48 -0.17
CA ILE A 74 -17.68 0.51 -1.62
C ILE A 74 -16.46 -0.35 -1.98
N VAL A 75 -15.33 -0.15 -1.30
CA VAL A 75 -14.12 -0.96 -1.46
C VAL A 75 -14.44 -2.45 -1.32
N LYS A 76 -15.08 -2.84 -0.21
CA LYS A 76 -15.43 -4.25 0.03
C LYS A 76 -16.32 -4.83 -1.07
N ASN A 77 -17.34 -4.09 -1.49
CA ASN A 77 -18.24 -4.55 -2.56
C ASN A 77 -17.50 -4.69 -3.89
N LEU A 78 -16.59 -3.77 -4.23
CA LEU A 78 -15.79 -3.85 -5.46
C LEU A 78 -14.87 -5.07 -5.44
N ILE A 79 -14.19 -5.33 -4.33
CA ILE A 79 -13.35 -6.53 -4.18
C ILE A 79 -14.20 -7.80 -4.38
N GLN A 80 -15.35 -7.89 -3.70
CA GLN A 80 -16.21 -9.08 -3.79
C GLN A 80 -16.82 -9.29 -5.19
N LEU A 81 -17.11 -8.21 -5.93
CA LEU A 81 -17.69 -8.29 -7.28
C LEU A 81 -16.65 -8.64 -8.33
N ASN A 82 -15.48 -7.99 -8.28
CA ASN A 82 -14.46 -8.11 -9.33
C ASN A 82 -13.50 -9.29 -9.06
N TYR A 83 -13.31 -9.66 -7.79
CA TYR A 83 -12.32 -10.63 -7.33
C TYR A 83 -12.94 -11.69 -6.40
N PHE A 84 -14.03 -12.30 -6.83
CA PHE A 84 -14.86 -13.25 -6.07
C PHE A 84 -14.13 -14.54 -5.64
N TYR A 85 -12.93 -14.79 -6.15
CA TYR A 85 -12.10 -15.97 -5.86
C TYR A 85 -11.21 -15.81 -4.62
N PHE A 86 -11.10 -14.61 -4.05
CA PHE A 86 -10.38 -14.38 -2.80
C PHE A 86 -11.20 -14.84 -1.60
N ASP A 87 -10.51 -15.42 -0.62
CA ASP A 87 -11.13 -15.77 0.66
C ASP A 87 -11.33 -14.55 1.57
N TYR A 88 -11.84 -14.78 2.77
CA TYR A 88 -12.14 -13.70 3.71
C TYR A 88 -10.88 -12.97 4.20
N ASP A 89 -9.79 -13.72 4.44
CA ASP A 89 -8.53 -13.18 4.95
C ASP A 89 -7.82 -12.36 3.86
N ASP A 90 -7.82 -12.86 2.64
CA ASP A 90 -7.33 -12.13 1.45
C ASP A 90 -8.06 -10.79 1.28
N ILE A 91 -9.41 -10.82 1.33
CA ILE A 91 -10.24 -9.61 1.22
C ILE A 91 -9.88 -8.61 2.33
N SER A 92 -9.70 -9.09 3.57
CA SER A 92 -9.33 -8.22 4.69
C SER A 92 -7.95 -7.58 4.48
N CYS A 93 -6.97 -8.31 3.96
CA CYS A 93 -5.65 -7.77 3.62
C CYS A 93 -5.74 -6.69 2.54
N ILE A 94 -6.50 -6.95 1.45
CA ILE A 94 -6.72 -6.00 0.37
C ILE A 94 -7.45 -4.74 0.87
N GLU A 95 -8.50 -4.89 1.71
CA GLU A 95 -9.20 -3.76 2.35
C GLU A 95 -8.23 -2.87 3.15
N ASN A 96 -7.28 -3.46 3.86
CA ASN A 96 -6.28 -2.72 4.64
C ASN A 96 -5.32 -1.94 3.73
N ILE A 97 -4.87 -2.53 2.62
CA ILE A 97 -4.05 -1.83 1.62
C ILE A 97 -4.83 -0.64 1.03
N CYS A 98 -6.08 -0.85 0.60
CA CYS A 98 -6.94 0.21 0.08
C CYS A 98 -7.10 1.34 1.12
N THR A 99 -7.34 1.00 2.39
CA THR A 99 -7.52 1.98 3.46
C THR A 99 -6.26 2.82 3.65
N ALA A 100 -5.07 2.20 3.62
CA ALA A 100 -3.81 2.92 3.72
C ALA A 100 -3.60 3.89 2.55
N LEU A 101 -3.90 3.45 1.33
CA LEU A 101 -3.76 4.29 0.12
C LEU A 101 -4.75 5.45 0.08
N LEU A 102 -6.00 5.24 0.52
CA LEU A 102 -7.05 6.25 0.56
C LEU A 102 -6.91 7.23 1.73
N SER A 103 -6.06 6.94 2.72
CA SER A 103 -5.83 7.78 3.88
C SER A 103 -5.08 9.07 3.54
N ARG A 104 -5.13 10.06 4.44
CA ARG A 104 -4.35 11.29 4.31
C ARG A 104 -2.85 10.98 4.35
N SER A 105 -2.03 11.84 3.77
CA SER A 105 -0.57 11.65 3.68
C SER A 105 0.09 11.38 5.04
N GLU A 106 -0.37 12.05 6.09
CA GLU A 106 0.14 11.91 7.46
C GLU A 106 -0.21 10.53 8.06
N ASP A 107 -1.46 10.09 7.92
CA ASP A 107 -1.93 8.80 8.44
C ASP A 107 -1.42 7.62 7.59
N ARG A 108 -1.16 7.86 6.31
CA ARG A 108 -0.72 6.84 5.34
C ARG A 108 0.59 6.19 5.74
N GLN A 109 1.59 6.97 6.18
CA GLN A 109 2.89 6.43 6.59
C GLN A 109 2.77 5.51 7.80
N LEU A 110 1.91 5.87 8.76
CA LEU A 110 1.63 5.03 9.93
C LEU A 110 0.97 3.72 9.53
N LEU A 111 -0.07 3.78 8.70
CA LEU A 111 -0.80 2.59 8.22
C LEU A 111 0.10 1.68 7.39
N ILE A 112 0.96 2.22 6.52
CA ILE A 112 1.95 1.44 5.76
C ILE A 112 2.96 0.77 6.71
N SER A 113 3.40 1.46 7.76
CA SER A 113 4.29 0.86 8.76
C SER A 113 3.64 -0.32 9.49
N ASP A 114 2.34 -0.21 9.77
CA ASP A 114 1.58 -1.28 10.43
C ASP A 114 1.31 -2.47 9.47
N LEU A 115 1.08 -2.21 8.18
CA LEU A 115 1.00 -3.26 7.16
C LEU A 115 2.33 -4.04 7.07
N LYS A 116 3.47 -3.35 7.12
CA LYS A 116 4.81 -4.00 7.14
C LYS A 116 5.02 -4.90 8.34
N LYS A 117 4.55 -4.52 9.53
CA LYS A 117 4.61 -5.38 10.73
C LYS A 117 3.83 -6.69 10.54
N ASN A 118 2.82 -6.68 9.70
CA ASN A 118 1.98 -7.83 9.36
C ASN A 118 2.45 -8.56 8.08
N ASN A 119 3.72 -8.38 7.68
CA ASN A 119 4.33 -8.97 6.47
C ASN A 119 3.66 -8.56 5.15
N ILE A 120 2.89 -7.48 5.14
CA ILE A 120 2.35 -6.90 3.91
C ILE A 120 3.30 -5.78 3.47
N TYR A 121 4.13 -6.07 2.47
CA TYR A 121 5.10 -5.11 1.97
C TYR A 121 4.46 -4.23 0.90
N ILE A 122 4.28 -2.96 1.21
CA ILE A 122 4.11 -1.92 0.20
C ILE A 122 5.51 -1.34 -0.01
N SER A 123 6.09 -1.51 -1.19
CA SER A 123 7.42 -0.97 -1.51
C SER A 123 7.47 0.52 -1.19
N LYS A 124 8.59 0.98 -0.58
CA LYS A 124 8.78 2.41 -0.32
C LYS A 124 8.72 3.23 -1.61
N ASN A 125 9.15 2.64 -2.71
CA ASN A 125 9.23 3.27 -4.03
C ASN A 125 7.89 3.27 -4.78
N ILE A 126 6.81 2.73 -4.19
CA ILE A 126 5.49 2.68 -4.84
C ILE A 126 4.97 4.09 -5.14
N PHE A 127 5.27 5.05 -4.25
CA PHE A 127 4.86 6.45 -4.42
C PHE A 127 5.78 7.24 -5.37
N GLU A 128 6.93 6.68 -5.73
CA GLU A 128 7.88 7.19 -6.71
C GLU A 128 7.73 6.48 -8.07
N ASN A 129 6.92 5.42 -8.12
CA ASN A 129 6.68 4.67 -9.36
C ASN A 129 5.74 5.47 -10.28
N SER A 130 6.17 5.64 -11.53
CA SER A 130 5.39 6.31 -12.58
C SER A 130 3.99 5.72 -12.81
N GLU A 131 3.79 4.45 -12.51
CA GLU A 131 2.50 3.77 -12.62
C GLU A 131 1.51 4.17 -11.51
N PHE A 132 2.01 4.54 -10.33
CA PHE A 132 1.17 4.95 -9.21
C PHE A 132 0.86 6.46 -9.22
N GLU A 133 1.65 7.27 -9.89
CA GLU A 133 1.45 8.73 -9.92
C GLU A 133 0.05 9.15 -10.41
N PRO A 134 -0.53 8.57 -11.48
CA PRO A 134 -1.90 8.86 -11.90
C PRO A 134 -2.93 8.51 -10.83
N ILE A 135 -2.80 7.34 -10.19
CA ILE A 135 -3.71 6.88 -9.14
C ILE A 135 -3.62 7.81 -7.92
N LEU A 136 -2.42 8.23 -7.54
CA LEU A 136 -2.23 9.17 -6.43
C LEU A 136 -2.90 10.52 -6.69
N LYS A 137 -2.82 11.02 -7.93
CA LYS A 137 -3.48 12.24 -8.36
C LYS A 137 -5.01 12.12 -8.29
N ASP A 138 -5.54 10.99 -8.75
CA ASP A 138 -6.97 10.68 -8.66
C ASP A 138 -7.43 10.57 -7.19
N ILE A 139 -6.64 9.92 -6.33
CA ILE A 139 -6.92 9.85 -4.88
C ILE A 139 -6.99 11.25 -4.27
N GLN A 140 -6.09 12.15 -4.63
CA GLN A 140 -6.06 13.53 -4.11
C GLN A 140 -7.30 14.32 -4.55
N SER A 141 -7.71 14.19 -5.81
CA SER A 141 -8.85 14.90 -6.39
C SER A 141 -10.22 14.25 -6.08
N ARG A 142 -10.26 13.03 -5.55
CA ARG A 142 -11.52 12.27 -5.37
C ARG A 142 -12.58 12.99 -4.53
N LYS A 143 -12.16 13.72 -3.50
CA LYS A 143 -13.09 14.48 -2.65
C LYS A 143 -13.73 15.66 -3.41
N GLU A 144 -12.99 16.29 -4.30
CA GLU A 144 -13.51 17.35 -5.17
C GLU A 144 -14.51 16.80 -6.19
N LEU A 145 -14.23 15.64 -6.78
CA LEU A 145 -15.17 14.93 -7.65
C LEU A 145 -16.46 14.57 -6.93
N LEU A 146 -16.33 14.08 -5.70
CA LEU A 146 -17.46 13.77 -4.84
C LEU A 146 -18.26 15.03 -4.50
N TRP A 147 -17.57 16.09 -4.07
CA TRP A 147 -18.16 17.38 -3.78
C TRP A 147 -18.96 17.94 -4.95
N CYS A 148 -18.37 18.05 -6.12
CA CYS A 148 -19.02 18.57 -7.31
C CYS A 148 -20.26 17.75 -7.69
N SER A 149 -20.17 16.43 -7.60
CA SER A 149 -21.27 15.51 -7.93
C SER A 149 -22.45 15.64 -6.95
N ILE A 150 -22.14 15.70 -5.65
CA ILE A 150 -23.15 15.84 -4.59
C ILE A 150 -23.78 17.22 -4.65
N LEU A 151 -22.98 18.29 -4.74
CA LEU A 151 -23.50 19.67 -4.77
C LEU A 151 -24.44 19.88 -5.96
N LYS A 152 -24.07 19.42 -7.15
CA LYS A 152 -24.94 19.47 -8.34
C LYS A 152 -26.26 18.73 -8.11
N TYR A 153 -26.22 17.60 -7.40
CA TYR A 153 -27.41 16.81 -7.14
C TYR A 153 -28.34 17.46 -6.12
N ILE A 154 -27.81 17.93 -4.96
CA ILE A 154 -28.63 18.51 -3.89
C ILE A 154 -29.23 19.87 -4.22
N THR A 155 -28.59 20.63 -5.11
CA THR A 155 -29.15 21.91 -5.58
C THR A 155 -30.35 21.71 -6.49
N THR A 156 -30.43 20.60 -7.21
CA THR A 156 -31.53 20.29 -8.16
C THR A 156 -32.63 19.43 -7.53
N HIS A 157 -32.29 18.61 -6.55
CA HIS A 157 -33.22 17.64 -5.95
C HIS A 157 -33.38 17.89 -4.43
N LYS A 158 -34.62 18.06 -4.00
CA LYS A 158 -34.94 18.28 -2.57
C LYS A 158 -35.06 16.99 -1.76
N ASN A 159 -35.31 15.87 -2.43
CA ASN A 159 -35.43 14.55 -1.81
C ASN A 159 -34.26 13.67 -2.28
N ILE A 160 -33.45 13.26 -1.36
CA ILE A 160 -32.18 12.57 -1.63
C ILE A 160 -32.22 11.20 -0.96
N ASN A 161 -32.19 10.15 -1.78
CA ASN A 161 -31.90 8.81 -1.30
C ASN A 161 -30.38 8.60 -1.40
N LEU A 162 -29.69 8.59 -0.25
CA LEU A 162 -28.22 8.59 -0.23
C LEU A 162 -27.63 7.31 -0.83
N ASP A 163 -28.19 6.15 -0.51
CA ASP A 163 -27.77 4.87 -1.11
C ASP A 163 -27.94 4.87 -2.63
N GLY A 164 -29.06 5.44 -3.12
CA GLY A 164 -29.32 5.58 -4.57
C GLY A 164 -28.37 6.56 -5.26
N VAL A 165 -28.05 7.68 -4.62
CA VAL A 165 -27.08 8.66 -5.15
C VAL A 165 -25.69 8.01 -5.27
N ILE A 166 -25.23 7.32 -4.24
CA ILE A 166 -23.94 6.64 -4.24
C ILE A 166 -23.88 5.61 -5.38
N THR A 167 -24.91 4.77 -5.51
CA THR A 167 -24.91 3.69 -6.50
C THR A 167 -25.02 4.19 -7.94
N PHE A 168 -25.81 5.24 -8.20
CA PHE A 168 -26.17 5.61 -9.57
C PHE A 168 -25.58 6.94 -10.05
N ARG A 169 -25.14 7.82 -9.15
CA ARG A 169 -24.72 9.18 -9.51
C ARG A 169 -23.23 9.47 -9.28
N LEU A 170 -22.56 8.67 -8.44
CA LEU A 170 -21.15 8.87 -8.11
C LEU A 170 -20.19 7.99 -8.95
N LYS A 171 -20.51 7.76 -10.24
CA LYS A 171 -19.74 6.86 -11.11
C LYS A 171 -18.26 7.22 -11.17
N ASN A 172 -17.93 8.50 -11.36
CA ASN A 172 -16.53 8.93 -11.45
C ASN A 172 -15.77 8.72 -10.14
N TYR A 173 -16.43 8.99 -9.00
CA TYR A 173 -15.86 8.72 -7.68
C TYR A 173 -15.64 7.22 -7.45
N ILE A 174 -16.62 6.38 -7.81
CA ILE A 174 -16.51 4.91 -7.70
C ILE A 174 -15.39 4.39 -8.60
N SER A 175 -15.22 4.96 -9.82
CA SER A 175 -14.13 4.57 -10.71
C SER A 175 -12.74 4.85 -10.10
N VAL A 176 -12.57 5.96 -9.37
CA VAL A 176 -11.32 6.22 -8.64
C VAL A 176 -11.08 5.17 -7.56
N ILE A 177 -12.12 4.79 -6.80
CA ILE A 177 -11.99 3.74 -5.79
C ILE A 177 -11.69 2.37 -6.43
N ASP A 178 -12.29 2.08 -7.58
CA ASP A 178 -12.06 0.85 -8.35
C ASP A 178 -10.59 0.73 -8.78
N ASN A 179 -10.00 1.79 -9.33
CA ASN A 179 -8.58 1.84 -9.67
C ASN A 179 -7.67 1.59 -8.44
N VAL A 180 -8.06 2.10 -7.27
CA VAL A 180 -7.33 1.84 -6.01
C VAL A 180 -7.46 0.38 -5.59
N VAL A 181 -8.65 -0.22 -5.77
CA VAL A 181 -8.88 -1.65 -5.50
C VAL A 181 -8.03 -2.51 -6.42
N ASP A 182 -8.04 -2.26 -7.74
CA ASP A 182 -7.24 -3.00 -8.72
C ASP A 182 -5.74 -2.93 -8.38
N PHE A 183 -5.25 -1.75 -8.05
CA PHE A 183 -3.87 -1.56 -7.63
C PHE A 183 -3.56 -2.32 -6.33
N SER A 184 -4.46 -2.26 -5.34
CA SER A 184 -4.30 -2.96 -4.05
C SER A 184 -4.28 -4.47 -4.21
N VAL A 185 -5.11 -5.00 -5.10
CA VAL A 185 -5.12 -6.43 -5.46
C VAL A 185 -3.81 -6.84 -6.10
N ASN A 186 -3.30 -6.06 -7.06
CA ASN A 186 -2.02 -6.34 -7.69
C ASN A 186 -0.88 -6.36 -6.65
N GLN A 187 -0.86 -5.39 -5.72
CA GLN A 187 0.13 -5.37 -4.64
C GLN A 187 0.00 -6.59 -3.71
N PHE A 188 -1.21 -6.98 -3.38
CA PHE A 188 -1.46 -8.17 -2.56
C PHE A 188 -0.96 -9.43 -3.25
N VAL A 189 -1.25 -9.63 -4.53
CA VAL A 189 -0.80 -10.80 -5.31
C VAL A 189 0.73 -10.84 -5.39
N ILE A 190 1.38 -9.73 -5.74
CA ILE A 190 2.84 -9.64 -5.80
C ILE A 190 3.47 -10.00 -4.43
N ASN A 191 2.93 -9.49 -3.34
CA ASN A 191 3.43 -9.79 -2.00
C ASN A 191 3.27 -11.27 -1.63
N ARG A 192 2.14 -11.88 -1.99
CA ARG A 192 1.88 -13.29 -1.76
C ARG A 192 2.85 -14.18 -2.54
N GLU A 193 3.00 -13.92 -3.84
CA GLU A 193 3.93 -14.65 -4.70
C GLU A 193 5.39 -14.51 -4.20
N TYR A 194 5.77 -13.30 -3.78
CA TYR A 194 7.09 -13.06 -3.20
C TYR A 194 7.29 -13.85 -1.90
N SER A 195 6.30 -13.86 -1.01
CA SER A 195 6.37 -14.63 0.25
C SER A 195 6.47 -16.13 0.00
N GLU A 196 5.66 -16.67 -0.91
CA GLU A 196 5.70 -18.07 -1.32
C GLU A 196 7.07 -18.44 -1.92
N PHE A 197 7.63 -17.57 -2.76
CA PHE A 197 8.97 -17.76 -3.33
C PHE A 197 10.07 -17.78 -2.25
N ILE A 198 10.02 -16.86 -1.28
CA ILE A 198 10.96 -16.86 -0.14
C ILE A 198 10.85 -18.15 0.68
N ASP A 199 9.64 -18.63 0.92
CA ASP A 199 9.43 -19.86 1.70
C ASP A 199 9.88 -21.11 0.94
N LEU A 200 9.73 -21.16 -0.38
CA LEU A 200 10.33 -22.19 -1.22
C LEU A 200 11.86 -22.19 -1.12
N LEU A 201 12.50 -21.01 -1.18
CA LEU A 201 13.96 -20.90 -1.04
C LEU A 201 14.43 -21.33 0.36
N LYS A 202 13.72 -20.96 1.42
CA LYS A 202 14.00 -21.44 2.79
C LYS A 202 13.93 -22.96 2.87
N THR A 203 12.88 -23.54 2.31
CA THR A 203 12.69 -24.99 2.29
C THR A 203 13.83 -25.67 1.55
N TYR A 204 14.25 -25.13 0.39
CA TYR A 204 15.40 -25.63 -0.37
C TYR A 204 16.69 -25.58 0.44
N ILE A 205 16.99 -24.46 1.10
CA ILE A 205 18.20 -24.26 1.90
C ILE A 205 18.22 -25.21 3.10
N ASN A 206 17.06 -25.42 3.75
CA ASN A 206 16.97 -26.25 4.96
C ASN A 206 16.97 -27.76 4.64
N SER A 207 16.60 -28.15 3.43
CA SER A 207 16.61 -29.55 2.99
C SER A 207 17.98 -30.07 2.58
N ARG A 208 18.98 -29.19 2.43
CA ARG A 208 20.32 -29.54 1.95
C ARG A 208 21.38 -29.34 3.01
N LEU A 209 22.41 -30.19 2.94
CA LEU A 209 23.60 -30.03 3.78
C LEU A 209 24.41 -28.83 3.30
N SER A 210 24.89 -28.06 4.26
CA SER A 210 25.78 -26.95 3.98
C SER A 210 27.12 -27.44 3.43
N THR A 211 27.57 -26.88 2.32
CA THR A 211 28.81 -27.27 1.64
C THR A 211 29.98 -26.35 2.01
N THR A 212 29.70 -25.14 2.46
CA THR A 212 30.70 -24.10 2.75
C THR A 212 30.56 -23.59 4.17
N PRO A 213 31.62 -23.50 4.99
CA PRO A 213 31.49 -23.06 6.39
C PRO A 213 31.16 -21.57 6.52
N LEU A 214 31.79 -20.71 5.69
CA LEU A 214 31.66 -19.27 5.81
C LEU A 214 31.81 -18.58 4.45
N VAL A 215 30.94 -17.62 4.20
CA VAL A 215 31.05 -16.68 3.07
C VAL A 215 30.92 -15.26 3.58
N HIS A 216 31.73 -14.36 3.04
CA HIS A 216 31.62 -12.92 3.26
C HIS A 216 30.95 -12.28 2.04
N LEU A 217 29.95 -11.43 2.28
CA LEU A 217 29.32 -10.59 1.27
C LEU A 217 29.64 -9.14 1.60
N ILE A 218 30.29 -8.45 0.67
CA ILE A 218 30.52 -7.00 0.76
C ILE A 218 29.42 -6.34 -0.07
N TYR A 219 28.65 -5.44 0.56
CA TYR A 219 27.60 -4.69 -0.10
C TYR A 219 27.94 -3.20 -0.08
N VAL A 220 28.10 -2.63 -1.27
CA VAL A 220 28.53 -1.24 -1.46
C VAL A 220 27.98 -0.68 -2.77
N ASN A 221 27.41 0.52 -2.73
CA ASN A 221 26.82 1.22 -3.90
C ASN A 221 25.79 0.38 -4.68
N GLY A 222 24.97 -0.43 -3.96
CA GLY A 222 23.99 -1.30 -4.59
C GLY A 222 24.57 -2.57 -5.24
N GLU A 223 25.87 -2.82 -5.11
CA GLU A 223 26.56 -3.97 -5.70
C GLU A 223 27.07 -4.94 -4.64
N SER A 224 27.11 -6.22 -5.01
CA SER A 224 27.53 -7.33 -4.16
C SER A 224 28.83 -7.97 -4.63
N ILE A 225 29.75 -8.20 -3.69
CA ILE A 225 31.00 -8.95 -3.90
C ILE A 225 31.05 -10.09 -2.88
N LEU A 226 31.25 -11.32 -3.35
CA LEU A 226 31.38 -12.50 -2.49
C LEU A 226 32.84 -12.89 -2.28
N LEU A 227 33.19 -13.19 -1.04
CA LEU A 227 34.51 -13.71 -0.66
C LEU A 227 34.36 -15.03 0.09
N ASP A 228 35.31 -15.93 -0.08
CA ASP A 228 35.44 -17.15 0.68
C ASP A 228 35.98 -16.89 2.12
N HIS A 229 36.15 -17.95 2.90
CA HIS A 229 36.68 -17.88 4.27
C HIS A 229 38.12 -17.35 4.31
N GLN A 230 38.89 -17.44 3.19
CA GLN A 230 40.25 -16.93 3.04
C GLN A 230 40.24 -15.49 2.49
N LYS A 231 39.11 -14.90 2.25
CA LYS A 231 38.88 -13.57 1.66
C LYS A 231 39.26 -13.46 0.18
N ASN A 232 39.30 -14.59 -0.55
CA ASN A 232 39.45 -14.57 -2.01
C ASN A 232 38.08 -14.34 -2.64
N ILE A 233 38.05 -13.61 -3.77
CA ILE A 233 36.80 -13.37 -4.51
C ILE A 233 36.28 -14.70 -5.07
N ILE A 234 35.01 -14.99 -4.75
CA ILE A 234 34.30 -16.13 -5.31
C ILE A 234 33.82 -15.75 -6.71
N SER A 235 34.52 -16.24 -7.74
CA SER A 235 34.03 -16.16 -9.11
C SER A 235 33.43 -17.52 -9.49
N LEU A 236 32.12 -17.57 -9.68
CA LEU A 236 31.53 -18.74 -10.35
C LEU A 236 31.95 -18.69 -11.83
N THR A 237 32.84 -19.58 -12.19
CA THR A 237 33.21 -19.77 -13.61
C THR A 237 31.95 -20.12 -14.39
N LYS A 238 31.80 -19.54 -15.59
CA LYS A 238 30.65 -19.70 -16.51
C LYS A 238 30.30 -21.16 -16.88
N ASN A 239 31.05 -22.13 -16.37
CA ASN A 239 30.96 -23.53 -16.77
C ASN A 239 29.90 -24.38 -16.09
N ASN A 240 29.15 -23.85 -15.11
CA ASN A 240 28.13 -24.61 -14.38
C ASN A 240 26.69 -24.15 -14.63
N LEU A 241 26.50 -23.19 -15.51
CA LEU A 241 25.17 -22.86 -16.01
C LEU A 241 25.08 -23.41 -17.44
N ASP A 242 24.22 -24.37 -17.69
CA ASP A 242 23.74 -24.76 -19.02
C ASP A 242 22.96 -23.61 -19.67
N ALA A 243 23.58 -22.44 -19.69
CA ALA A 243 23.01 -21.17 -20.11
C ALA A 243 23.25 -20.89 -21.60
N LYS A 244 23.00 -21.90 -22.45
CA LYS A 244 22.91 -21.65 -23.90
C LYS A 244 21.66 -20.85 -24.31
N TYR A 245 20.74 -20.58 -23.37
CA TYR A 245 19.46 -19.91 -23.66
C TYR A 245 19.30 -18.53 -22.99
N LEU A 246 20.31 -18.02 -22.26
CA LEU A 246 20.20 -16.75 -21.52
C LEU A 246 21.25 -15.71 -21.95
N SER A 247 21.66 -15.72 -23.23
CA SER A 247 22.70 -14.82 -23.77
C SER A 247 22.33 -13.33 -23.77
N ASP A 248 21.06 -12.98 -23.53
CA ASP A 248 20.57 -11.61 -23.66
C ASP A 248 20.13 -10.96 -22.32
N ILE A 249 20.28 -11.69 -21.19
CA ILE A 249 19.94 -11.15 -19.87
C ILE A 249 21.23 -10.80 -19.14
N SER A 250 21.48 -9.52 -18.89
CA SER A 250 22.56 -9.06 -18.02
C SER A 250 22.16 -9.27 -16.57
N PHE A 251 22.72 -10.27 -15.90
CA PHE A 251 22.54 -10.47 -14.46
C PHE A 251 23.25 -9.36 -13.68
N SER A 252 22.54 -8.78 -12.70
CA SER A 252 23.15 -7.86 -11.75
C SER A 252 24.14 -8.57 -10.83
N SER A 253 25.03 -7.83 -10.17
CA SER A 253 25.93 -8.38 -9.16
C SER A 253 25.15 -9.04 -7.99
N ASN A 254 23.95 -8.54 -7.69
CA ASN A 254 23.08 -9.05 -6.65
C ASN A 254 22.45 -10.39 -7.03
N ASP A 255 21.97 -10.53 -8.29
CA ASP A 255 21.46 -11.82 -8.79
C ASP A 255 22.54 -12.89 -8.77
N TYR A 256 23.77 -12.49 -9.16
CA TYR A 256 24.92 -13.36 -9.12
C TYR A 256 25.26 -13.78 -7.68
N ALA A 257 25.24 -12.84 -6.74
CA ALA A 257 25.51 -13.11 -5.34
C ALA A 257 24.45 -14.06 -4.73
N LEU A 258 23.17 -13.82 -4.99
CA LEU A 258 22.08 -14.68 -4.51
C LEU A 258 22.24 -16.10 -5.05
N ASN A 259 22.44 -16.26 -6.37
CA ASN A 259 22.60 -17.57 -6.99
C ASN A 259 23.83 -18.32 -6.46
N SER A 260 24.94 -17.61 -6.23
CA SER A 260 26.13 -18.17 -5.62
C SER A 260 25.90 -18.66 -4.19
N LEU A 261 25.20 -17.87 -3.37
CA LEU A 261 24.85 -18.25 -2.01
C LEU A 261 23.91 -19.47 -1.95
N LEU A 262 22.96 -19.55 -2.87
CA LEU A 262 22.06 -20.70 -3.01
C LEU A 262 22.80 -21.97 -3.48
N THR A 263 23.85 -21.82 -4.27
CA THR A 263 24.68 -22.95 -4.75
C THR A 263 25.66 -23.41 -3.66
N LEU A 264 26.33 -22.48 -2.98
CA LEU A 264 27.34 -22.76 -1.95
C LEU A 264 26.74 -23.21 -0.64
N LEU A 265 25.49 -22.87 -0.36
CA LEU A 265 24.76 -23.19 0.88
C LEU A 265 25.61 -22.96 2.13
N PRO A 266 26.08 -21.73 2.40
CA PRO A 266 27.00 -21.50 3.53
C PRO A 266 26.32 -21.73 4.88
N GLN A 267 27.10 -22.22 5.87
CA GLN A 267 26.63 -22.32 7.25
C GLN A 267 26.45 -20.92 7.86
N LYS A 268 27.36 -20.00 7.52
CA LYS A 268 27.34 -18.62 8.00
C LYS A 268 27.66 -17.65 6.85
N ILE A 269 26.91 -16.55 6.82
CA ILE A 269 27.13 -15.44 5.89
C ILE A 269 27.42 -14.19 6.74
N ILE A 270 28.55 -13.55 6.50
CA ILE A 270 28.88 -12.25 7.12
C ILE A 270 28.68 -11.17 6.06
N ILE A 271 27.67 -10.35 6.25
CA ILE A 271 27.41 -9.21 5.37
C ILE A 271 28.16 -8.00 5.92
N HIS A 272 29.11 -7.48 5.11
CA HIS A 272 29.78 -6.22 5.36
C HIS A 272 28.95 -5.09 4.72
N GLU A 273 28.08 -4.50 5.52
CA GLU A 273 27.16 -3.44 5.10
C GLU A 273 27.91 -2.10 5.17
N ILE A 274 28.31 -1.60 4.00
CA ILE A 274 29.02 -0.33 3.88
C ILE A 274 28.03 0.81 3.80
N ASP A 275 26.97 0.63 3.02
CA ASP A 275 25.85 1.55 2.85
C ASP A 275 24.64 1.13 3.71
N PRO A 276 23.66 2.02 3.95
CA PRO A 276 22.43 1.66 4.66
C PRO A 276 21.69 0.53 3.95
N SER A 277 20.97 -0.28 4.74
CA SER A 277 20.30 -1.49 4.26
C SER A 277 19.36 -1.20 3.09
N ASP A 278 19.47 -2.04 2.06
CA ASP A 278 18.70 -2.04 0.83
C ASP A 278 17.77 -3.27 0.82
N ASP A 279 16.77 -3.24 -0.06
CA ASP A 279 15.79 -4.32 -0.24
C ASP A 279 16.47 -5.67 -0.54
N PHE A 280 17.62 -5.67 -1.20
CA PHE A 280 18.40 -6.88 -1.44
C PHE A 280 18.94 -7.53 -0.15
N ILE A 281 19.48 -6.73 0.76
CA ILE A 281 19.97 -7.23 2.06
C ILE A 281 18.81 -7.78 2.90
N ASP A 282 17.65 -7.11 2.87
CA ASP A 282 16.47 -7.60 3.58
C ASP A 282 15.91 -8.89 2.95
N THR A 283 16.01 -9.04 1.63
CA THR A 283 15.71 -10.30 0.92
C THR A 283 16.64 -11.42 1.37
N LEU A 284 17.95 -11.17 1.44
CA LEU A 284 18.91 -12.17 1.94
C LEU A 284 18.62 -12.57 3.39
N LYS A 285 18.34 -11.59 4.28
CA LYS A 285 17.93 -11.86 5.68
C LYS A 285 16.68 -12.73 5.73
N SER A 286 15.71 -12.46 4.86
CA SER A 286 14.48 -13.23 4.77
C SER A 286 14.72 -14.67 4.33
N ILE A 287 15.63 -14.92 3.39
CA ILE A 287 15.94 -16.24 2.85
C ILE A 287 16.82 -17.07 3.80
N PHE A 288 17.94 -16.49 4.26
CA PHE A 288 18.97 -17.21 5.03
C PHE A 288 18.82 -17.12 6.54
N GLY A 289 18.00 -16.19 7.04
CA GLY A 289 17.63 -16.09 8.46
C GLY A 289 18.84 -16.03 9.39
N GLU A 290 18.91 -16.99 10.33
CA GLU A 290 19.94 -17.06 11.38
C GLU A 290 21.36 -17.29 10.85
N ARG A 291 21.53 -17.70 9.60
CA ARG A 291 22.86 -17.86 8.98
C ARG A 291 23.55 -16.52 8.71
N ILE A 292 22.80 -15.40 8.74
CA ILE A 292 23.33 -14.07 8.47
C ILE A 292 23.79 -13.37 9.73
N SER A 293 24.95 -12.72 9.64
CA SER A 293 25.48 -11.80 10.64
C SER A 293 25.93 -10.51 9.95
N ILE A 294 25.50 -9.36 10.46
CA ILE A 294 25.88 -8.05 9.92
C ILE A 294 27.17 -7.58 10.59
N CYS A 295 28.12 -7.13 9.79
CA CYS A 295 29.39 -6.54 10.23
C CYS A 295 29.51 -5.12 9.70
N THR A 296 29.70 -4.15 10.59
CA THR A 296 29.77 -2.71 10.22
C THR A 296 31.12 -2.08 10.48
N ASN A 297 32.05 -2.77 11.18
CA ASN A 297 33.30 -2.16 11.67
C ASN A 297 34.50 -3.13 11.76
N CYS A 298 34.74 -3.91 10.72
CA CYS A 298 35.98 -4.67 10.60
C CYS A 298 36.93 -4.01 9.59
N ASN A 299 38.15 -4.57 9.42
CA ASN A 299 39.12 -4.05 8.45
C ASN A 299 38.57 -3.97 7.02
N ILE A 300 37.74 -4.94 6.58
CA ILE A 300 37.08 -4.91 5.29
C ILE A 300 36.13 -3.70 5.20
N CYS A 301 35.26 -3.52 6.21
CA CYS A 301 34.34 -2.38 6.25
C CYS A 301 35.09 -1.04 6.22
N GLN A 302 36.17 -0.92 6.98
CA GLN A 302 36.97 0.31 7.02
C GLN A 302 37.63 0.62 5.67
N THR A 303 38.23 -0.40 5.04
CA THR A 303 38.86 -0.24 3.73
C THR A 303 37.89 0.22 2.67
N TYR A 304 36.71 -0.41 2.58
CA TYR A 304 35.69 -0.04 1.58
C TYR A 304 35.03 1.31 1.88
N LYS A 305 34.84 1.68 3.14
CA LYS A 305 34.39 3.04 3.52
C LYS A 305 35.39 4.12 3.07
N LEU A 306 36.69 3.87 3.23
CA LEU A 306 37.72 4.79 2.78
C LEU A 306 37.75 4.91 1.23
N LEU A 307 37.59 3.82 0.51
CA LEU A 307 37.52 3.84 -0.95
C LEU A 307 36.31 4.61 -1.46
N ASN A 308 35.12 4.45 -0.83
CA ASN A 308 33.92 5.20 -1.18
C ASN A 308 34.07 6.72 -0.98
N THR A 309 34.72 7.15 0.11
CA THR A 309 34.94 8.58 0.36
C THR A 309 35.88 9.22 -0.67
N VAL A 310 36.80 8.46 -1.26
CA VAL A 310 37.74 8.95 -2.30
C VAL A 310 37.03 9.09 -3.65
N HIS A 311 36.04 8.25 -3.97
CA HIS A 311 35.28 8.35 -5.21
C HIS A 311 34.27 9.52 -5.20
N HIS A 312 33.66 9.85 -4.07
CA HIS A 312 32.74 10.99 -3.97
C HIS A 312 33.45 12.37 -4.03
N ASN A 313 34.75 12.44 -3.78
CA ASN A 313 35.54 13.68 -3.85
C ASN A 313 36.15 13.96 -5.24
N LYS A 314 35.82 13.17 -6.26
CA LYS A 314 36.34 13.33 -7.65
C LYS A 314 35.26 13.68 -8.70
N ILE A 315 34.05 14.06 -8.27
CA ILE A 315 32.98 14.55 -9.16
C ILE A 315 32.72 16.01 -8.89
#